data_b3e98cc514cdbf1ffe36620c12b90c58
#
_entry.id   b3e98cc514cdbf1ffe36620c12b90c58
#
_cell.length_a   1.000
_cell.length_b   1.000
_cell.length_c   1.000
_cell.angle_alpha   90.00
_cell.angle_beta   90.00
_cell.angle_gamma   90.00
#
_symmetry.space_group_name_H-M   'P 1'
#
loop_
_entity.id
_entity.type
_entity.pdbx_description
1 polymer ?
#
loop_
_entity_poly.entity_id
_entity_poly.type
_entity_poly.pdbx_seq_one_letter_code
_entity_poly.pdbx_strand_id
1 'polypeptide(L)'
;MTYEVLCRMCAVLLFLAPVSAGAAENDYPTSARADYVIGCIAANGNNREALLKCSCAIDTIAGIMPYSQYEQAETALSLQAGGGVGGRVGLFRDPPQIKAVIEELRRAQAEANLRCQ
;
A
#
# COMPACT_ATOMS: atom_id res chain seq x y z
N MET A 1 -21.00 47.84 -27.80
CA MET A 1 -20.29 46.72 -28.43
C MET A 1 -19.04 46.25 -27.67
N THR A 2 -18.42 47.05 -26.87
CA THR A 2 -17.21 46.67 -26.09
C THR A 2 -17.52 45.94 -24.79
N TYR A 3 -18.68 46.13 -24.20
CA TYR A 3 -19.06 45.53 -22.90
C TYR A 3 -19.49 44.07 -23.02
N GLU A 4 -20.09 43.68 -24.12
CA GLU A 4 -20.52 42.30 -24.39
C GLU A 4 -19.32 41.36 -24.63
N VAL A 5 -18.25 41.87 -25.21
CA VAL A 5 -17.06 41.08 -25.49
C VAL A 5 -16.23 40.82 -24.21
N LEU A 6 -16.19 41.82 -23.31
CA LEU A 6 -15.53 41.63 -22.00
C LEU A 6 -16.24 40.63 -21.09
N CYS A 7 -17.59 40.63 -21.12
CA CYS A 7 -18.39 39.70 -20.30
C CYS A 7 -18.29 38.26 -20.80
N ARG A 8 -18.13 38.04 -22.10
CA ARG A 8 -17.94 36.71 -22.68
C ARG A 8 -16.53 36.15 -22.43
N MET A 9 -15.51 36.98 -22.29
CA MET A 9 -14.15 36.56 -21.97
C MET A 9 -13.99 36.19 -20.48
N CYS A 10 -14.75 36.82 -19.57
CA CYS A 10 -14.76 36.44 -18.15
C CYS A 10 -15.46 35.10 -17.87
N ALA A 11 -16.40 34.67 -18.71
CA ALA A 11 -17.17 33.44 -18.50
C ALA A 11 -16.37 32.18 -18.87
N VAL A 12 -15.28 32.27 -19.65
CA VAL A 12 -14.46 31.14 -20.08
C VAL A 12 -13.32 30.82 -19.09
N LEU A 13 -13.00 31.74 -18.17
CA LEU A 13 -11.93 31.61 -17.21
C LEU A 13 -12.32 30.89 -15.90
N LEU A 14 -13.57 30.48 -15.74
CA LEU A 14 -14.11 29.91 -14.49
C LEU A 14 -14.16 28.37 -14.46
N PHE A 15 -13.61 27.68 -15.46
CA PHE A 15 -13.62 26.21 -15.53
C PHE A 15 -12.27 25.52 -15.45
N LEU A 16 -11.22 26.23 -15.02
CA LEU A 16 -10.03 25.53 -14.51
C LEU A 16 -10.22 25.30 -13.00
N ALA A 17 -11.16 24.45 -12.64
CA ALA A 17 -11.11 23.82 -11.34
C ALA A 17 -9.78 23.02 -11.29
N PRO A 18 -8.91 23.26 -10.31
CA PRO A 18 -7.78 22.37 -10.10
C PRO A 18 -8.39 20.99 -9.84
N VAL A 19 -8.13 20.05 -10.72
CA VAL A 19 -8.26 18.63 -10.39
C VAL A 19 -7.27 18.45 -9.25
N SER A 20 -7.74 18.54 -8.01
CA SER A 20 -7.01 18.06 -6.87
C SER A 20 -6.78 16.58 -7.18
N ALA A 21 -5.58 16.24 -7.65
CA ALA A 21 -5.10 14.89 -7.58
C ALA A 21 -5.14 14.57 -6.08
N GLY A 22 -6.23 13.98 -5.63
CA GLY A 22 -6.32 13.40 -4.30
C GLY A 22 -5.11 12.50 -4.18
N ALA A 23 -4.18 12.82 -3.29
CA ALA A 23 -3.19 11.86 -2.83
C ALA A 23 -3.99 10.58 -2.58
N ALA A 24 -3.57 9.46 -3.17
CA ALA A 24 -4.25 8.19 -2.98
C ALA A 24 -4.46 8.03 -1.48
N GLU A 25 -5.73 8.15 -1.07
CA GLU A 25 -6.07 8.13 0.33
C GLU A 25 -5.64 6.76 0.81
N ASN A 26 -4.81 6.75 1.82
CA ASN A 26 -4.22 5.54 2.33
C ASN A 26 -5.33 4.64 2.86
N ASP A 27 -5.68 3.62 2.09
CA ASP A 27 -6.81 2.72 2.32
C ASP A 27 -6.53 1.62 3.36
N TYR A 28 -5.31 1.61 3.95
CA TYR A 28 -4.93 0.63 4.96
C TYR A 28 -5.64 0.88 6.28
N PRO A 29 -6.44 -0.08 6.79
CA PRO A 29 -7.02 0.02 8.12
C PRO A 29 -5.94 0.15 9.19
N THR A 30 -6.24 0.90 10.25
CA THR A 30 -5.33 1.02 11.41
C THR A 30 -4.96 -0.34 12.00
N SER A 31 -5.92 -1.29 12.02
CA SER A 31 -5.67 -2.65 12.49
C SER A 31 -4.61 -3.38 11.66
N ALA A 32 -4.66 -3.27 10.32
CA ALA A 32 -3.66 -3.89 9.46
C ALA A 32 -2.26 -3.29 9.66
N ARG A 33 -2.18 -1.97 9.86
CA ARG A 33 -0.91 -1.29 10.20
C ARG A 33 -0.37 -1.74 11.54
N ALA A 34 -1.23 -1.79 12.55
CA ALA A 34 -0.85 -2.23 13.90
C ALA A 34 -0.36 -3.69 13.89
N ASP A 35 -1.04 -4.56 13.17
CA ASP A 35 -0.68 -5.97 13.05
C ASP A 35 0.69 -6.15 12.38
N TYR A 36 0.94 -5.45 11.28
CA TYR A 36 2.26 -5.41 10.65
C TYR A 36 3.35 -4.94 11.62
N VAL A 37 3.12 -3.84 12.31
CA VAL A 37 4.10 -3.25 13.24
C VAL A 37 4.40 -4.22 14.39
N ILE A 38 3.38 -4.86 14.96
CA ILE A 38 3.55 -5.85 16.04
C ILE A 38 4.43 -7.01 15.58
N GLY A 39 4.13 -7.60 14.42
CA GLY A 39 4.93 -8.69 13.85
C GLY A 39 6.38 -8.25 13.54
N CYS A 40 6.52 -7.06 12.96
CA CYS A 40 7.81 -6.50 12.59
C CYS A 40 8.70 -6.22 13.81
N ILE A 41 8.20 -5.58 14.86
CA ILE A 41 8.99 -5.30 16.07
C ILE A 41 9.37 -6.58 16.82
N ALA A 42 8.51 -7.59 16.83
CA ALA A 42 8.82 -8.88 17.42
C ALA A 42 10.04 -9.55 16.74
N ALA A 43 10.17 -9.39 15.41
CA ALA A 43 11.30 -9.92 14.64
C ALA A 43 12.57 -9.05 14.71
N ASN A 44 12.46 -7.77 15.10
CA ASN A 44 13.54 -6.79 15.00
C ASN A 44 14.01 -6.21 16.36
N GLY A 45 13.78 -6.90 17.46
CA GLY A 45 14.37 -6.58 18.76
C GLY A 45 13.44 -5.89 19.76
N ASN A 46 12.18 -5.72 19.44
CA ASN A 46 11.12 -5.26 20.36
C ASN A 46 11.47 -4.00 21.15
N ASN A 47 12.03 -2.99 20.49
CA ASN A 47 12.44 -1.72 21.08
C ASN A 47 11.86 -0.52 20.30
N ARG A 48 12.10 0.69 20.82
CA ARG A 48 11.58 1.90 20.19
C ARG A 48 12.14 2.17 18.80
N GLU A 49 13.38 1.82 18.54
CA GLU A 49 13.97 1.98 17.21
C GLU A 49 13.28 1.07 16.19
N ALA A 50 13.07 -0.20 16.55
CA ALA A 50 12.29 -1.13 15.75
C ALA A 50 10.86 -0.62 15.50
N LEU A 51 10.20 -0.05 16.52
CA LEU A 51 8.87 0.54 16.37
C LEU A 51 8.86 1.63 15.30
N LEU A 52 9.82 2.54 15.31
CA LEU A 52 9.88 3.64 14.34
C LEU A 52 10.17 3.13 12.93
N LYS A 53 11.11 2.20 12.79
CA LYS A 53 11.44 1.58 11.50
C LYS A 53 10.27 0.78 10.93
N CYS A 54 9.60 -0.03 11.74
CA CYS A 54 8.45 -0.82 11.33
C CYS A 54 7.23 0.03 10.96
N SER A 55 7.00 1.13 11.66
CA SER A 55 5.94 2.09 11.33
C SER A 55 6.24 2.79 9.99
N CYS A 56 7.45 3.25 9.79
CA CYS A 56 7.90 3.80 8.51
C CYS A 56 7.74 2.78 7.37
N ALA A 57 8.06 1.51 7.63
CA ALA A 57 7.98 0.47 6.62
C ALA A 57 6.55 0.24 6.14
N ILE A 58 5.59 0.10 7.03
CA ILE A 58 4.19 -0.09 6.61
C ILE A 58 3.61 1.16 5.94
N ASP A 59 4.01 2.36 6.35
CA ASP A 59 3.61 3.59 5.69
C ASP A 59 4.18 3.67 4.26
N THR A 60 5.42 3.23 4.07
CA THR A 60 6.05 3.13 2.75
C THR A 60 5.34 2.11 1.86
N ILE A 61 5.07 0.92 2.36
CA ILE A 61 4.35 -0.14 1.65
C ILE A 61 2.96 0.36 1.24
N ALA A 62 2.24 0.99 2.15
CA ALA A 62 0.91 1.54 1.91
C ALA A 62 0.88 2.67 0.87
N GLY A 63 1.99 3.37 0.68
CA GLY A 63 2.16 4.35 -0.39
C GLY A 63 2.46 3.75 -1.76
N ILE A 64 2.84 2.47 -1.82
CA ILE A 64 3.25 1.80 -3.06
C ILE A 64 2.15 0.90 -3.62
N MET A 65 1.46 0.15 -2.75
CA MET A 65 0.45 -0.81 -3.18
C MET A 65 -0.88 -0.63 -2.45
N PRO A 66 -2.04 -0.85 -3.12
CA PRO A 66 -3.35 -0.78 -2.49
C PRO A 66 -3.53 -1.86 -1.41
N TYR A 67 -4.33 -1.56 -0.38
CA TYR A 67 -4.58 -2.50 0.71
C TYR A 67 -5.12 -3.86 0.23
N SER A 68 -6.00 -3.87 -0.77
CA SER A 68 -6.56 -5.13 -1.31
C SER A 68 -5.50 -6.07 -1.89
N GLN A 69 -4.45 -5.53 -2.49
CA GLN A 69 -3.32 -6.33 -3.01
C GLN A 69 -2.40 -6.78 -1.87
N TYR A 70 -2.14 -5.91 -0.91
CA TYR A 70 -1.40 -6.24 0.31
C TYR A 70 -2.06 -7.40 1.05
N GLU A 71 -3.37 -7.32 1.31
CA GLU A 71 -4.14 -8.37 1.99
C GLU A 71 -4.08 -9.72 1.25
N GLN A 72 -4.19 -9.71 -0.08
CA GLN A 72 -4.04 -10.92 -0.90
C GLN A 72 -2.64 -11.53 -0.78
N ALA A 73 -1.60 -10.71 -0.84
CA ALA A 73 -0.22 -11.15 -0.72
C ALA A 73 0.07 -11.73 0.68
N GLU A 74 -0.34 -11.02 1.74
CA GLU A 74 -0.18 -11.48 3.13
C GLU A 74 -0.94 -12.78 3.40
N THR A 75 -2.18 -12.88 2.92
CA THR A 75 -2.96 -14.11 3.04
C THR A 75 -2.27 -15.30 2.36
N ALA A 76 -1.79 -15.10 1.14
CA ALA A 76 -1.09 -16.13 0.39
C ALA A 76 0.21 -16.57 1.09
N LEU A 77 1.00 -15.61 1.58
CA LEU A 77 2.24 -15.89 2.33
C LEU A 77 1.96 -16.62 3.65
N SER A 78 0.92 -16.23 4.37
CA SER A 78 0.50 -16.89 5.61
C SER A 78 0.09 -18.34 5.38
N LEU A 79 -0.63 -18.63 4.30
CA LEU A 79 -1.00 -19.99 3.90
C LEU A 79 0.22 -20.82 3.51
N GLN A 80 1.20 -20.22 2.83
CA GLN A 80 2.45 -20.89 2.49
C GLN A 80 3.30 -21.21 3.73
N ALA A 81 3.40 -20.26 4.67
CA ALA A 81 4.16 -20.41 5.92
C ALA A 81 3.52 -21.43 6.88
N GLY A 82 2.20 -21.51 6.92
CA GLY A 82 1.44 -22.41 7.79
C GLY A 82 1.56 -23.89 7.42
N GLY A 83 2.31 -24.26 6.39
CA GLY A 83 2.60 -25.65 6.03
C GLY A 83 1.38 -26.50 5.76
N GLY A 84 0.38 -25.93 5.12
CA GLY A 84 -0.90 -26.51 4.70
C GLY A 84 -1.30 -27.85 5.30
N VAL A 85 -2.36 -27.85 6.04
CA VAL A 85 -2.94 -29.08 6.58
C VAL A 85 -3.12 -30.12 5.47
N GLY A 86 -2.30 -31.17 5.47
CA GLY A 86 -2.52 -32.36 4.67
C GLY A 86 -2.01 -32.33 3.24
N GLY A 87 -0.89 -31.71 2.92
CA GLY A 87 -0.21 -31.89 1.60
C GLY A 87 -0.98 -31.34 0.39
N ARG A 88 -2.12 -30.70 0.60
CA ARG A 88 -2.96 -30.13 -0.47
C ARG A 88 -2.53 -28.73 -0.91
N VAL A 89 -1.56 -28.11 -0.25
CA VAL A 89 -1.01 -26.78 -0.61
C VAL A 89 -0.41 -26.77 -2.01
N GLY A 90 0.04 -27.91 -2.52
CA GLY A 90 0.51 -28.04 -3.89
C GLY A 90 -0.57 -27.86 -4.97
N LEU A 91 -1.86 -27.95 -4.60
CA LEU A 91 -2.99 -27.74 -5.52
C LEU A 91 -3.38 -26.24 -5.66
N PHE A 92 -2.98 -25.43 -4.69
CA PHE A 92 -3.12 -23.96 -4.71
C PHE A 92 -1.77 -23.29 -5.01
N ARG A 93 -0.94 -23.91 -5.81
CA ARG A 93 0.26 -23.28 -6.34
C ARG A 93 -0.19 -22.02 -7.08
N ASP A 94 0.21 -20.94 -6.51
CA ASP A 94 -0.15 -19.55 -6.76
C ASP A 94 -0.57 -19.29 -8.19
N PRO A 95 -1.84 -18.94 -8.43
CA PRO A 95 -2.26 -18.40 -9.72
C PRO A 95 -1.30 -17.25 -10.10
N PRO A 96 -1.09 -16.97 -11.39
CA PRO A 96 -0.19 -15.88 -11.82
C PRO A 96 -0.48 -14.55 -11.14
N GLN A 97 -1.75 -14.27 -10.82
CA GLN A 97 -2.18 -13.05 -10.12
C GLN A 97 -1.64 -12.99 -8.69
N ILE A 98 -1.64 -14.11 -7.97
CA ILE A 98 -1.12 -14.19 -6.60
C ILE A 98 0.40 -14.05 -6.60
N LYS A 99 1.10 -14.66 -7.55
CA LYS A 99 2.54 -14.43 -7.72
C LYS A 99 2.85 -12.96 -7.96
N ALA A 100 2.09 -12.29 -8.79
CA ALA A 100 2.29 -10.88 -9.11
C ALA A 100 2.15 -9.99 -7.86
N VAL A 101 1.12 -10.18 -7.04
CA VAL A 101 0.94 -9.38 -5.81
C VAL A 101 1.99 -9.69 -4.74
N ILE A 102 2.46 -10.94 -4.64
CA ILE A 102 3.57 -11.31 -3.76
C ILE A 102 4.87 -10.62 -4.20
N GLU A 103 5.18 -10.62 -5.49
CA GLU A 103 6.37 -9.93 -6.03
C GLU A 103 6.28 -8.41 -5.84
N GLU A 104 5.09 -7.82 -5.95
CA GLU A 104 4.87 -6.41 -5.67
C GLU A 104 5.10 -6.09 -4.18
N LEU A 105 4.57 -6.91 -3.28
CA LEU A 105 4.82 -6.77 -1.85
C LEU A 105 6.32 -6.85 -1.52
N ARG A 106 7.04 -7.80 -2.10
CA ARG A 106 8.50 -7.93 -1.90
C ARG A 106 9.26 -6.70 -2.38
N ARG A 107 8.86 -6.11 -3.50
CA ARG A 107 9.45 -4.85 -4.00
C ARG A 107 9.14 -3.70 -3.06
N ALA A 108 7.91 -3.58 -2.58
CA ALA A 108 7.51 -2.55 -1.62
C ALA A 108 8.29 -2.69 -0.30
N GLN A 109 8.49 -3.91 0.20
CA GLN A 109 9.30 -4.19 1.39
C GLN A 109 10.78 -3.84 1.18
N ALA A 110 11.33 -4.13 0.01
CA ALA A 110 12.72 -3.76 -0.32
C ALA A 110 12.89 -2.23 -0.33
N GLU A 111 11.94 -1.51 -0.91
CA GLU A 111 11.94 -0.04 -0.89
C GLU A 111 11.80 0.51 0.53
N ALA A 112 10.93 -0.08 1.35
CA ALA A 112 10.79 0.29 2.75
C ALA A 112 12.09 0.09 3.53
N ASN A 113 12.80 -1.01 3.31
CA ASN A 113 14.09 -1.27 3.93
C ASN A 113 15.15 -0.24 3.58
N LEU A 114 15.11 0.32 2.38
CA LEU A 114 16.03 1.38 1.96
C LEU A 114 15.68 2.74 2.57
N ARG A 115 14.40 3.03 2.74
CA ARG A 115 13.93 4.34 3.24
C ARG A 115 13.90 4.46 4.75
N CYS A 116 13.70 3.34 5.44
CA CYS A 116 13.40 3.31 6.87
C CYS A 116 14.60 2.81 7.72
N GLN A 117 15.81 3.16 7.33
CA GLN A 117 17.04 2.80 8.06
C GLN A 117 17.26 3.64 9.31
#